data_d36a9a6f15666f71562e180ac3b89eb4
#
_entry.id   d36a9a6f15666f71562e180ac3b89eb4
#
_cell.length_a   1.000
_cell.length_b   1.000
_cell.length_c   1.000
_cell.angle_alpha   90.00
_cell.angle_beta   90.00
_cell.angle_gamma   90.00
#
_symmetry.space_group_name_H-M   'P 1'
#
loop_
_entity.id
_entity.type
_entity.pdbx_description
1 polymer ?
#
loop_
_entity_poly.entity_id
_entity_poly.type
_entity_poly.pdbx_seq_one_letter_code
_entity_poly.pdbx_strand_id
1 'polypeptide(L)'
;MTKRTSAKHKIDRRLSCNLWGRPKSPFNKRNTKPGQHGAMAMRKKQSDYGNQLFAKQKLKFYYGDLTEKQFKSTFAKASNIKGDTSQILIELLERRLDAIVYRMKFVPTIFAARQFVNHGHVKVNGKRVNIPSYSVKDGDEISLKDGSKEINIVQEAIVSQEREIPEYIEVDVKEFKGRFLRAPLIHDVPYP
;
A
#
# COMPACT_ATOMS: atom_id res chain seq x y z
N MET A 1 1.21 -11.77 13.34
CA MET A 1 1.53 -11.13 12.03
C MET A 1 1.29 -12.12 10.91
N THR A 2 0.55 -11.75 9.86
CA THR A 2 0.33 -12.65 8.72
C THR A 2 1.61 -12.74 7.89
N LYS A 3 2.21 -13.92 7.81
CA LYS A 3 3.41 -14.15 7.01
C LYS A 3 3.06 -13.97 5.53
N ARG A 4 3.91 -13.28 4.76
CA ARG A 4 3.74 -13.15 3.32
C ARG A 4 3.89 -14.52 2.64
N THR A 5 2.83 -14.99 2.01
CA THR A 5 2.81 -16.26 1.28
C THR A 5 3.08 -16.10 -0.21
N SER A 6 2.73 -14.93 -0.77
CA SER A 6 2.92 -14.64 -2.20
C SER A 6 4.38 -14.31 -2.54
N ALA A 7 4.91 -14.92 -3.60
CA ALA A 7 6.27 -14.67 -4.04
C ALA A 7 6.43 -13.21 -4.52
N LYS A 8 7.49 -12.54 -4.06
CA LYS A 8 7.79 -11.12 -4.24
C LYS A 8 7.66 -10.63 -5.69
N HIS A 9 8.16 -11.41 -6.65
CA HIS A 9 8.25 -11.00 -8.05
C HIS A 9 7.17 -11.61 -8.96
N LYS A 10 6.15 -12.25 -8.39
CA LYS A 10 5.07 -12.88 -9.17
C LYS A 10 3.77 -12.06 -9.18
N ILE A 11 3.64 -11.06 -8.28
CA ILE A 11 2.40 -10.29 -8.11
C ILE A 11 2.10 -9.49 -9.38
N ASP A 12 3.01 -8.60 -9.80
CA ASP A 12 2.83 -7.75 -10.98
C ASP A 12 2.56 -8.57 -12.25
N ARG A 13 3.34 -9.64 -12.45
CA ARG A 13 3.15 -10.54 -13.59
C ARG A 13 1.81 -11.31 -13.53
N ARG A 14 1.35 -11.70 -12.34
CA ARG A 14 0.04 -12.35 -12.16
C ARG A 14 -1.10 -11.39 -12.49
N LEU A 15 -0.94 -10.13 -12.10
CA LEU A 15 -1.92 -9.06 -12.30
C LEU A 15 -1.80 -8.37 -13.67
N SER A 16 -0.82 -8.76 -14.47
CA SER A 16 -0.56 -8.18 -15.79
C SER A 16 -0.43 -6.65 -15.76
N CYS A 17 0.12 -6.11 -14.68
CA CYS A 17 0.36 -4.67 -14.54
C CYS A 17 1.54 -4.41 -13.57
N ASN A 18 2.20 -3.26 -13.73
CA ASN A 18 3.17 -2.75 -12.76
C ASN A 18 2.40 -2.04 -11.64
N LEU A 19 2.00 -2.81 -10.62
CA LEU A 19 1.05 -2.38 -9.59
C LEU A 19 1.51 -1.17 -8.76
N TRP A 20 2.80 -0.99 -8.61
CA TRP A 20 3.39 0.10 -7.79
C TRP A 20 4.23 1.08 -8.61
N GLY A 21 4.13 1.07 -9.94
CA GLY A 21 4.90 1.97 -10.81
C GLY A 21 6.42 1.81 -10.76
N ARG A 22 6.93 0.69 -10.25
CA ARG A 22 8.36 0.52 -9.99
C ARG A 22 9.16 0.26 -11.27
N PRO A 23 10.27 0.99 -11.52
CA PRO A 23 11.11 0.77 -12.69
C PRO A 23 11.66 -0.67 -12.77
N LYS A 24 12.01 -1.24 -11.61
CA LYS A 24 12.55 -2.61 -11.48
C LYS A 24 11.47 -3.68 -11.39
N SER A 25 10.20 -3.38 -11.77
CA SER A 25 9.16 -4.41 -11.78
C SER A 25 9.47 -5.54 -12.76
N PRO A 26 9.32 -6.81 -12.34
CA PRO A 26 9.51 -7.95 -13.25
C PRO A 26 8.56 -7.96 -14.45
N PHE A 27 7.42 -7.27 -14.35
CA PHE A 27 6.45 -7.12 -15.42
C PHE A 27 7.04 -6.32 -16.59
N ASN A 28 7.86 -5.30 -16.33
CA ASN A 28 8.50 -4.48 -17.37
C ASN A 28 9.48 -5.30 -18.25
N LYS A 29 10.10 -6.35 -17.67
CA LYS A 29 11.01 -7.23 -18.41
C LYS A 29 10.30 -8.42 -19.04
N ARG A 30 9.26 -8.94 -18.40
CA ARG A 30 8.53 -10.13 -18.83
C ARG A 30 7.06 -10.00 -18.45
N ASN A 31 6.23 -9.64 -19.43
CA ASN A 31 4.80 -9.38 -19.26
C ASN A 31 3.91 -10.65 -19.20
N THR A 32 4.48 -11.84 -19.39
CA THR A 32 3.73 -13.09 -19.29
C THR A 32 3.38 -13.47 -17.87
N LYS A 33 2.21 -14.10 -17.65
CA LYS A 33 1.82 -14.65 -16.35
C LYS A 33 2.89 -15.64 -15.82
N PRO A 34 3.07 -15.76 -14.50
CA PRO A 34 4.01 -16.71 -13.94
C PRO A 34 3.54 -18.16 -14.10
N GLY A 35 4.49 -19.10 -14.16
CA GLY A 35 4.25 -20.55 -14.29
C GLY A 35 4.52 -21.07 -15.68
N GLN A 36 4.53 -22.39 -15.81
CA GLN A 36 4.85 -23.12 -17.06
C GLN A 36 3.91 -22.73 -18.21
N HIS A 37 2.61 -22.57 -17.92
CA HIS A 37 1.58 -22.26 -18.89
C HIS A 37 1.25 -20.74 -18.96
N GLY A 38 2.11 -19.89 -18.42
CA GLY A 38 1.83 -18.44 -18.28
C GLY A 38 1.53 -17.73 -19.62
N ALA A 39 2.25 -18.07 -20.69
CA ALA A 39 2.04 -17.51 -22.00
C ALA A 39 0.68 -17.93 -22.63
N MET A 40 0.31 -19.19 -22.45
CA MET A 40 -0.99 -19.73 -22.95
C MET A 40 -2.16 -19.16 -22.15
N ALA A 41 -1.99 -18.95 -20.83
CA ALA A 41 -3.02 -18.40 -19.97
C ALA A 41 -3.40 -16.93 -20.31
N MET A 42 -2.55 -16.21 -21.02
CA MET A 42 -2.87 -14.85 -21.51
C MET A 42 -3.85 -14.84 -22.67
N ARG A 43 -3.92 -15.90 -23.47
CA ARG A 43 -4.80 -16.00 -24.65
C ARG A 43 -6.25 -16.33 -24.27
N LYS A 44 -6.48 -16.82 -23.06
CA LYS A 44 -7.82 -17.19 -22.60
C LYS A 44 -8.62 -15.94 -22.23
N LYS A 45 -9.78 -15.73 -22.85
CA LYS A 45 -10.73 -14.68 -22.49
C LYS A 45 -11.22 -14.90 -21.05
N GLN A 46 -11.19 -13.87 -20.24
CA GLN A 46 -11.70 -13.93 -18.86
C GLN A 46 -13.22 -13.76 -18.87
N SER A 47 -13.89 -14.47 -17.96
CA SER A 47 -15.31 -14.25 -17.67
C SER A 47 -15.50 -12.96 -16.87
N ASP A 48 -16.72 -12.43 -16.81
CA ASP A 48 -17.03 -11.22 -16.04
C ASP A 48 -16.74 -11.42 -14.55
N TYR A 49 -17.08 -12.56 -14.00
CA TYR A 49 -16.68 -12.93 -12.64
C TYR A 49 -15.16 -12.93 -12.47
N GLY A 50 -14.43 -13.47 -13.44
CA GLY A 50 -12.97 -13.48 -13.44
C GLY A 50 -12.37 -12.07 -13.40
N ASN A 51 -12.94 -11.13 -14.17
CA ASN A 51 -12.53 -9.74 -14.20
C ASN A 51 -12.77 -9.05 -12.85
N GLN A 52 -13.94 -9.23 -12.25
CA GLN A 52 -14.27 -8.68 -10.93
C GLN A 52 -13.38 -9.24 -9.83
N LEU A 53 -13.15 -10.56 -9.83
CA LEU A 53 -12.23 -11.20 -8.89
C LEU A 53 -10.81 -10.64 -9.03
N PHE A 54 -10.37 -10.44 -10.27
CA PHE A 54 -9.04 -9.90 -10.57
C PHE A 54 -8.87 -8.46 -10.08
N ALA A 55 -9.87 -7.61 -10.29
CA ALA A 55 -9.90 -6.24 -9.78
C ALA A 55 -9.82 -6.20 -8.24
N LYS A 56 -10.62 -7.05 -7.56
CA LYS A 56 -10.54 -7.21 -6.10
C LYS A 56 -9.16 -7.65 -5.63
N GLN A 57 -8.56 -8.64 -6.27
CA GLN A 57 -7.22 -9.11 -5.91
C GLN A 57 -6.16 -8.03 -6.15
N LYS A 58 -6.28 -7.28 -7.25
CA LYS A 58 -5.40 -6.15 -7.58
C LYS A 58 -5.39 -5.12 -6.43
N LEU A 59 -6.57 -4.70 -5.98
CA LEU A 59 -6.71 -3.76 -4.87
C LEU A 59 -6.12 -4.32 -3.56
N LYS A 60 -6.38 -5.56 -3.21
CA LYS A 60 -5.81 -6.20 -2.02
C LYS A 60 -4.28 -6.25 -2.03
N PHE A 61 -3.67 -6.56 -3.18
CA PHE A 61 -2.22 -6.58 -3.32
C PHE A 61 -1.61 -5.19 -3.26
N TYR A 62 -2.30 -4.20 -3.82
CA TYR A 62 -1.86 -2.80 -3.77
C TYR A 62 -1.63 -2.31 -2.33
N TYR A 63 -2.50 -2.69 -1.41
CA TYR A 63 -2.37 -2.41 0.03
C TYR A 63 -1.60 -3.48 0.82
N GLY A 64 -0.67 -4.16 0.17
CA GLY A 64 0.27 -5.08 0.83
C GLY A 64 -0.29 -6.45 1.15
N ASP A 65 -1.07 -7.04 0.24
CA ASP A 65 -1.64 -8.40 0.36
C ASP A 65 -2.55 -8.54 1.58
N LEU A 66 -3.59 -7.71 1.63
CA LEU A 66 -4.63 -7.79 2.67
C LEU A 66 -5.30 -9.16 2.64
N THR A 67 -5.55 -9.74 3.83
CA THR A 67 -6.33 -10.98 3.90
C THR A 67 -7.78 -10.74 3.46
N GLU A 68 -8.44 -11.77 2.97
CA GLU A 68 -9.85 -11.68 2.55
C GLU A 68 -10.74 -11.20 3.70
N LYS A 69 -10.49 -11.69 4.92
CA LYS A 69 -11.21 -11.29 6.12
C LYS A 69 -11.06 -9.79 6.42
N GLN A 70 -9.82 -9.26 6.32
CA GLN A 70 -9.57 -7.83 6.54
C GLN A 70 -10.26 -6.98 5.47
N PHE A 71 -10.14 -7.36 4.20
CA PHE A 71 -10.76 -6.63 3.10
C PHE A 71 -12.29 -6.63 3.23
N LYS A 72 -12.92 -7.79 3.49
CA LYS A 72 -14.36 -7.90 3.72
C LYS A 72 -14.82 -7.05 4.91
N SER A 73 -14.07 -7.05 6.02
CA SER A 73 -14.38 -6.21 7.18
C SER A 73 -14.30 -4.71 6.86
N THR A 74 -13.30 -4.29 6.06
CA THR A 74 -13.18 -2.88 5.65
C THR A 74 -14.31 -2.48 4.70
N PHE A 75 -14.66 -3.35 3.77
CA PHE A 75 -15.79 -3.12 2.85
C PHE A 75 -17.12 -3.02 3.61
N ALA A 76 -17.39 -3.91 4.57
CA ALA A 76 -18.58 -3.84 5.40
C ALA A 76 -18.66 -2.53 6.20
N LYS A 77 -17.53 -2.03 6.72
CA LYS A 77 -17.48 -0.71 7.36
C LYS A 77 -17.80 0.42 6.38
N ALA A 78 -17.25 0.36 5.16
CA ALA A 78 -17.53 1.35 4.13
C ALA A 78 -19.00 1.38 3.72
N SER A 79 -19.63 0.21 3.58
CA SER A 79 -21.06 0.09 3.21
C SER A 79 -22.01 0.61 4.29
N ASN A 80 -21.58 0.66 5.55
CA ASN A 80 -22.41 1.16 6.66
C ASN A 80 -22.35 2.69 6.81
N ILE A 81 -21.43 3.34 6.13
CA ILE A 81 -21.28 4.81 6.15
C ILE A 81 -22.07 5.39 4.97
N LYS A 82 -22.83 6.47 5.22
CA LYS A 82 -23.58 7.16 4.17
C LYS A 82 -22.63 7.83 3.18
N GLY A 83 -22.82 7.58 1.89
CA GLY A 83 -22.02 8.15 0.82
C GLY A 83 -21.65 7.12 -0.25
N ASP A 84 -20.71 7.48 -1.12
CA ASP A 84 -20.17 6.54 -2.11
C ASP A 84 -19.28 5.50 -1.43
N THR A 85 -19.73 4.26 -1.44
CA THR A 85 -19.02 3.12 -0.83
C THR A 85 -17.62 2.93 -1.41
N SER A 86 -17.42 3.23 -2.70
CA SER A 86 -16.12 3.10 -3.36
C SER A 86 -15.13 4.13 -2.82
N GLN A 87 -15.56 5.38 -2.71
CA GLN A 87 -14.78 6.46 -2.14
C GLN A 87 -14.40 6.18 -0.69
N ILE A 88 -15.38 5.79 0.13
CA ILE A 88 -15.18 5.48 1.55
C ILE A 88 -14.26 4.28 1.74
N LEU A 89 -14.37 3.27 0.88
CA LEU A 89 -13.47 2.11 0.92
C LEU A 89 -12.01 2.51 0.70
N ILE A 90 -11.74 3.34 -0.31
CA ILE A 90 -10.40 3.84 -0.60
C ILE A 90 -9.88 4.70 0.55
N GLU A 91 -10.72 5.59 1.09
CA GLU A 91 -10.38 6.39 2.26
C GLU A 91 -9.96 5.51 3.45
N LEU A 92 -10.75 4.48 3.81
CA LEU A 92 -10.42 3.57 4.91
C LEU A 92 -9.14 2.77 4.66
N LEU A 93 -8.83 2.44 3.40
CA LEU A 93 -7.61 1.74 3.04
C LEU A 93 -6.38 2.65 3.09
N GLU A 94 -6.49 3.91 2.69
CA GLU A 94 -5.40 4.89 2.76
C GLU A 94 -5.15 5.39 4.19
N ARG A 95 -6.17 5.43 5.07
CA ARG A 95 -6.02 5.78 6.49
C ARG A 95 -5.23 4.74 7.30
N ARG A 96 -4.85 3.62 6.73
CA ARG A 96 -4.04 2.61 7.41
C ARG A 96 -2.61 3.13 7.60
N LEU A 97 -2.06 2.92 8.79
CA LEU A 97 -0.70 3.38 9.13
C LEU A 97 0.37 2.80 8.20
N ASP A 98 0.24 1.53 7.77
CA ASP A 98 1.18 0.93 6.81
C ASP A 98 1.12 1.62 5.43
N ALA A 99 -0.07 2.02 4.98
CA ALA A 99 -0.24 2.76 3.73
C ALA A 99 0.37 4.17 3.84
N ILE A 100 0.09 4.90 4.91
CA ILE A 100 0.61 6.27 5.12
C ILE A 100 2.13 6.28 5.20
N VAL A 101 2.75 5.39 5.98
CA VAL A 101 4.22 5.27 6.08
C VAL A 101 4.86 4.99 4.70
N TYR A 102 4.17 4.22 3.86
CA TYR A 102 4.59 3.98 2.47
C TYR A 102 4.44 5.24 1.61
N ARG A 103 3.33 5.99 1.73
CA ARG A 103 3.11 7.26 1.01
C ARG A 103 4.10 8.35 1.40
N MET A 104 4.47 8.43 2.67
CA MET A 104 5.50 9.34 3.20
C MET A 104 6.91 9.05 2.71
N LYS A 105 7.12 8.01 1.90
CA LYS A 105 8.43 7.57 1.37
C LYS A 105 9.45 7.13 2.44
N PHE A 106 9.04 6.87 3.67
CA PHE A 106 9.97 6.39 4.71
C PHE A 106 10.51 4.98 4.45
N VAL A 107 9.84 4.23 3.59
CA VAL A 107 10.26 2.87 3.20
C VAL A 107 9.97 2.58 1.72
N PRO A 108 10.74 1.69 1.07
CA PRO A 108 10.67 1.51 -0.38
C PRO A 108 9.44 0.72 -0.86
N THR A 109 8.76 -0.03 0.00
CA THR A 109 7.60 -0.86 -0.39
C THR A 109 6.54 -0.90 0.70
N ILE A 110 5.29 -1.10 0.30
CA ILE A 110 4.16 -1.29 1.24
C ILE A 110 4.38 -2.49 2.18
N PHE A 111 5.07 -3.53 1.73
CA PHE A 111 5.42 -4.68 2.57
C PHE A 111 6.49 -4.33 3.61
N ALA A 112 7.46 -3.51 3.23
CA ALA A 112 8.45 -2.97 4.16
C ALA A 112 7.78 -2.04 5.18
N ALA A 113 6.81 -1.20 4.76
CA ALA A 113 6.03 -0.35 5.65
C ALA A 113 5.31 -1.17 6.74
N ARG A 114 4.63 -2.24 6.32
CA ARG A 114 3.97 -3.14 7.28
C ARG A 114 4.95 -3.75 8.28
N GLN A 115 6.10 -4.22 7.83
CA GLN A 115 7.14 -4.76 8.71
C GLN A 115 7.70 -3.67 9.64
N PHE A 116 7.97 -2.50 9.11
CA PHE A 116 8.51 -1.36 9.84
C PHE A 116 7.59 -0.91 10.96
N VAL A 117 6.29 -0.79 10.70
CA VAL A 117 5.28 -0.51 11.73
C VAL A 117 5.22 -1.63 12.77
N ASN A 118 5.17 -2.89 12.36
CA ASN A 118 5.12 -4.03 13.29
C ASN A 118 6.31 -4.08 14.24
N HIS A 119 7.50 -3.69 13.78
CA HIS A 119 8.69 -3.62 14.60
C HIS A 119 8.69 -2.39 15.53
N GLY A 120 7.69 -1.51 15.40
CA GLY A 120 7.48 -0.35 16.27
C GLY A 120 8.49 0.77 16.05
N HIS A 121 8.87 1.00 14.80
CA HIS A 121 9.73 2.11 14.39
C HIS A 121 8.94 3.42 14.19
N VAL A 122 7.61 3.39 14.30
CA VAL A 122 6.71 4.50 14.02
C VAL A 122 6.01 4.98 15.29
N LYS A 123 5.88 6.29 15.42
CA LYS A 123 5.10 6.97 16.45
C LYS A 123 3.93 7.71 15.78
N VAL A 124 2.77 7.73 16.42
CA VAL A 124 1.63 8.57 16.06
C VAL A 124 1.34 9.48 17.24
N ASN A 125 1.34 10.79 17.02
CA ASN A 125 1.20 11.80 18.08
C ASN A 125 2.15 11.55 19.26
N GLY A 126 3.41 11.24 18.96
CA GLY A 126 4.46 10.94 19.94
C GLY A 126 4.41 9.53 20.57
N LYS A 127 3.32 8.79 20.41
CA LYS A 127 3.14 7.44 20.98
C LYS A 127 3.54 6.35 19.99
N ARG A 128 4.31 5.35 20.43
CA ARG A 128 4.69 4.20 19.61
C ARG A 128 3.46 3.38 19.21
N VAL A 129 3.32 3.11 17.94
CA VAL A 129 2.27 2.26 17.39
C VAL A 129 2.91 1.12 16.58
N ASN A 130 2.52 -0.12 16.87
CA ASN A 130 3.02 -1.32 16.19
C ASN A 130 1.93 -2.10 15.44
N ILE A 131 0.79 -1.46 15.19
CA ILE A 131 -0.36 -2.06 14.49
C ILE A 131 -0.46 -1.45 13.08
N PRO A 132 -0.12 -2.19 12.00
CA PRO A 132 -0.16 -1.67 10.64
C PRO A 132 -1.55 -1.22 10.18
N SER A 133 -2.59 -1.85 10.70
CA SER A 133 -3.99 -1.51 10.40
C SER A 133 -4.55 -0.39 11.29
N TYR A 134 -3.72 0.28 12.08
CA TYR A 134 -4.15 1.46 12.84
C TYR A 134 -4.72 2.51 11.89
N SER A 135 -5.90 3.01 12.20
CA SER A 135 -6.58 4.03 11.39
C SER A 135 -6.14 5.40 11.87
N VAL A 136 -5.39 6.09 11.02
CA VAL A 136 -4.92 7.46 11.26
C VAL A 136 -6.07 8.44 11.02
N LYS A 137 -6.17 9.44 11.87
CA LYS A 137 -7.17 10.52 11.78
C LYS A 137 -6.59 11.75 11.08
N ASP A 138 -7.47 12.62 10.60
CA ASP A 138 -7.07 13.89 10.04
C ASP A 138 -6.35 14.74 11.10
N GLY A 139 -5.21 15.28 10.74
CA GLY A 139 -4.35 16.07 11.62
C GLY A 139 -3.36 15.25 12.46
N ASP A 140 -3.43 13.91 12.47
CA ASP A 140 -2.45 13.09 13.19
C ASP A 140 -1.04 13.29 12.64
N GLU A 141 -0.07 13.45 13.55
CA GLU A 141 1.35 13.50 13.24
C GLU A 141 1.96 12.10 13.31
N ILE A 142 2.63 11.70 12.25
CA ILE A 142 3.35 10.44 12.14
C ILE A 142 4.85 10.73 12.09
N SER A 143 5.62 10.13 13.00
CA SER A 143 7.06 10.33 13.07
C SER A 143 7.81 9.01 13.22
N LEU A 144 9.08 8.99 12.83
CA LEU A 144 9.95 7.86 13.07
C LEU A 144 10.54 7.92 14.49
N LYS A 145 10.79 6.75 15.08
CA LYS A 145 11.58 6.64 16.31
C LYS A 145 13.02 7.07 16.01
N ASP A 146 13.67 7.79 16.93
CA ASP A 146 14.98 8.40 16.70
C ASP A 146 16.04 7.38 16.24
N GLY A 147 16.19 6.26 16.92
CA GLY A 147 17.11 5.19 16.49
C GLY A 147 16.71 4.47 15.20
N SER A 148 15.61 4.85 14.55
CA SER A 148 15.16 4.26 13.28
C SER A 148 15.42 5.18 12.08
N LYS A 149 15.82 6.41 12.33
CA LYS A 149 16.13 7.40 11.29
C LYS A 149 17.39 7.04 10.49
N GLU A 150 18.36 6.40 11.15
CA GLU A 150 19.66 6.02 10.57
C GLU A 150 19.62 4.67 9.82
N ILE A 151 18.49 3.98 9.80
CA ILE A 151 18.38 2.69 9.10
C ILE A 151 18.57 2.90 7.60
N ASN A 152 19.51 2.20 6.98
CA ASN A 152 19.85 2.34 5.56
C ASN A 152 18.63 2.30 4.63
N ILE A 153 17.65 1.42 4.91
CA ILE A 153 16.44 1.28 4.09
C ILE A 153 15.57 2.55 4.12
N VAL A 154 15.63 3.34 5.20
CA VAL A 154 14.93 4.62 5.33
C VAL A 154 15.66 5.70 4.53
N GLN A 155 16.97 5.78 4.69
CA GLN A 155 17.80 6.75 3.97
C GLN A 155 17.70 6.56 2.45
N GLU A 156 17.81 5.32 1.97
CA GLU A 156 17.66 4.99 0.55
C GLU A 156 16.24 5.31 0.01
N ALA A 157 15.20 5.09 0.82
CA ALA A 157 13.82 5.34 0.41
C ALA A 157 13.51 6.83 0.26
N ILE A 158 14.09 7.68 1.12
CA ILE A 158 13.88 9.12 1.10
C ILE A 158 14.58 9.74 -0.12
N VAL A 159 15.80 9.31 -0.43
CA VAL A 159 16.55 9.80 -1.59
C VAL A 159 15.96 9.34 -2.92
N SER A 160 15.24 8.21 -2.91
CA SER A 160 14.62 7.65 -4.12
C SER A 160 13.57 8.60 -4.72
N GLN A 161 13.66 8.84 -6.02
CA GLN A 161 12.70 9.64 -6.80
C GLN A 161 11.61 8.76 -7.47
N GLU A 162 11.52 7.48 -7.12
CA GLU A 162 10.57 6.55 -7.77
C GLU A 162 9.08 6.89 -7.51
N ARG A 163 8.79 7.70 -6.50
CA ARG A 163 7.41 8.04 -6.10
C ARG A 163 7.32 9.49 -5.64
N GLU A 164 6.17 10.09 -5.88
CA GLU A 164 5.80 11.38 -5.34
C GLU A 164 5.01 11.23 -4.03
N ILE A 165 5.05 12.25 -3.18
CA ILE A 165 4.25 12.33 -1.96
C ILE A 165 2.90 12.91 -2.36
N PRO A 166 1.78 12.23 -2.06
CA PRO A 166 0.46 12.74 -2.40
C PRO A 166 0.10 14.01 -1.62
N GLU A 167 -0.75 14.87 -2.20
CA GLU A 167 -1.15 16.16 -1.62
C GLU A 167 -1.89 16.07 -0.28
N TYR A 168 -2.52 14.92 0.02
CA TYR A 168 -3.23 14.72 1.29
C TYR A 168 -2.30 14.37 2.47
N ILE A 169 -0.98 14.35 2.23
CA ILE A 169 0.06 14.11 3.24
C ILE A 169 1.13 15.18 3.13
N GLU A 170 1.40 15.84 4.22
CA GLU A 170 2.54 16.73 4.37
C GLU A 170 3.72 15.98 5.01
N VAL A 171 4.94 16.13 4.49
CA VAL A 171 6.12 15.43 5.01
C VAL A 171 7.29 16.39 5.18
N ASP A 172 7.81 16.45 6.39
CA ASP A 172 9.13 17.03 6.67
C ASP A 172 10.19 15.91 6.65
N VAL A 173 10.91 15.87 5.55
CA VAL A 173 11.96 14.86 5.32
C VAL A 173 13.12 15.03 6.31
N LYS A 174 13.45 16.24 6.73
CA LYS A 174 14.58 16.52 7.63
C LYS A 174 14.29 16.02 9.05
N GLU A 175 13.08 16.22 9.52
CA GLU A 175 12.67 15.78 10.85
C GLU A 175 12.15 14.32 10.88
N PHE A 176 11.95 13.68 9.71
CA PHE A 176 11.33 12.34 9.57
C PHE A 176 9.94 12.30 10.18
N LYS A 177 9.18 13.34 9.91
CA LYS A 177 7.80 13.53 10.37
C LYS A 177 6.89 13.80 9.19
N GLY A 178 5.63 13.54 9.38
CA GLY A 178 4.61 13.96 8.43
C GLY A 178 3.25 14.01 9.09
N ARG A 179 2.32 14.71 8.46
CA ARG A 179 0.95 14.90 8.92
C ARG A 179 -0.02 14.40 7.87
N PHE A 180 -1.04 13.69 8.31
CA PHE A 180 -2.16 13.30 7.48
C PHE A 180 -3.18 14.46 7.47
N LEU A 181 -3.34 15.14 6.35
CA LEU A 181 -4.11 16.39 6.27
C LEU A 181 -5.61 16.12 6.13
N ARG A 182 -5.98 15.29 5.17
CA ARG A 182 -7.37 14.99 4.80
C ARG A 182 -7.54 13.58 4.26
N ALA A 183 -8.75 13.08 4.25
CA ALA A 183 -9.08 11.87 3.51
C ALA A 183 -8.81 12.07 2.01
N PRO A 184 -8.15 11.11 1.32
CA PRO A 184 -7.91 11.21 -0.11
C PRO A 184 -9.18 10.95 -0.92
N LEU A 185 -9.31 11.62 -2.05
CA LEU A 185 -10.26 11.25 -3.08
C LEU A 185 -9.71 10.10 -3.93
N ILE A 186 -10.57 9.40 -4.69
CA ILE A 186 -10.14 8.25 -5.51
C ILE A 186 -9.02 8.65 -6.49
N HIS A 187 -9.11 9.84 -7.08
CA HIS A 187 -8.13 10.33 -8.05
C HIS A 187 -6.81 10.82 -7.43
N ASP A 188 -6.79 11.10 -6.12
CA ASP A 188 -5.55 11.48 -5.41
C ASP A 188 -4.64 10.25 -5.20
N VAL A 189 -5.20 9.04 -5.28
CA VAL A 189 -4.46 7.81 -5.04
C VAL A 189 -3.83 7.32 -6.33
N PRO A 190 -2.50 7.13 -6.39
CA PRO A 190 -1.80 6.64 -7.59
C PRO A 190 -2.03 5.13 -7.79
N TYR A 191 -3.27 4.76 -8.08
CA TYR A 191 -3.68 3.39 -8.37
C TYR A 191 -3.72 3.18 -9.89
N PRO A 192 -3.04 2.14 -10.44
CA PRO A 192 -2.96 1.89 -11.90
C PRO A 192 -4.21 1.28 -12.49
#